data_7a7fbf9bcda8f79374a8ece8cacbe112
#
_entry.id   7a7fbf9bcda8f79374a8ece8cacbe112
#
_cell.length_a   1.000
_cell.length_b   1.000
_cell.length_c   1.000
_cell.angle_alpha   90.00
_cell.angle_beta   90.00
_cell.angle_gamma   90.00
#
_symmetry.space_group_name_H-M   'P 1'
#
loop_
_entity.id
_entity.type
_entity.pdbx_description
1 polymer ?
#
loop_
_entity_poly.entity_id
_entity_poly.type
_entity_poly.pdbx_seq_one_letter_code
_entity_poly.pdbx_strand_id
1 'polypeptide(L)'
;KLFVVILCVIIFAPIILLIALDWFINDTDLVIGITGFAQKVAFRSALSLAVLIIAIVCLVKFFLSEKRIRHIIGYFAGIFLCAAVIFFAVRPIVLDAPYLDHPLLTYLHQFDLDRSSGTGDAPTRYYLRGRDAEGKKHSFEITEDRYDEGIQLRGEKDIIAKAVYLPHTSVLVTLEYLEDLDGSGREMYLPNPELPNNWDSFAIQIDDDVYTIPCRLSDFLENGWSLSEGDPDSRLAGADQPYGEFPNRELSLTNDKEQSISVTVYNTSESS
;
A
#
# COMPACT_ATOMS: atom_id res chain seq x y z
N LYS A 1 -34.81 14.94 -35.17
CA LYS A 1 -35.39 14.30 -33.96
C LYS A 1 -34.50 13.18 -33.43
N LEU A 2 -34.02 12.24 -34.27
CA LEU A 2 -33.11 11.14 -33.83
C LEU A 2 -31.81 11.65 -33.21
N PHE A 3 -31.19 12.68 -33.79
CA PHE A 3 -29.96 13.30 -33.27
C PHE A 3 -30.14 13.87 -31.86
N VAL A 4 -31.29 14.51 -31.59
CA VAL A 4 -31.58 15.04 -30.24
C VAL A 4 -31.75 13.91 -29.23
N VAL A 5 -32.43 12.83 -29.59
CA VAL A 5 -32.62 11.65 -28.74
C VAL A 5 -31.26 11.00 -28.41
N ILE A 6 -30.41 10.79 -29.42
CA ILE A 6 -29.07 10.24 -29.23
C ILE A 6 -28.24 11.16 -28.32
N LEU A 7 -28.28 12.46 -28.53
CA LEU A 7 -27.56 13.43 -27.69
C LEU A 7 -28.06 13.39 -26.25
N CYS A 8 -29.39 13.32 -26.04
CA CYS A 8 -29.95 13.18 -24.69
C CYS A 8 -29.48 11.88 -24.02
N VAL A 9 -29.55 10.74 -24.69
CA VAL A 9 -29.09 9.47 -24.13
C VAL A 9 -27.60 9.53 -23.76
N ILE A 10 -26.75 10.08 -24.63
CA ILE A 10 -25.34 10.22 -24.41
C ILE A 10 -25.03 11.11 -23.20
N ILE A 11 -25.77 12.21 -22.99
CA ILE A 11 -25.56 13.12 -21.85
C ILE A 11 -26.08 12.52 -20.55
N PHE A 12 -27.25 11.86 -20.60
CA PHE A 12 -27.84 11.34 -19.36
C PHE A 12 -27.28 9.99 -18.92
N ALA A 13 -26.72 9.17 -19.83
CA ALA A 13 -26.17 7.86 -19.48
C ALA A 13 -25.07 7.92 -18.36
N PRO A 14 -24.07 8.82 -18.39
CA PRO A 14 -23.08 8.91 -17.31
C PRO A 14 -23.67 9.45 -16.01
N ILE A 15 -24.68 10.30 -16.07
CA ILE A 15 -25.38 10.81 -14.88
C ILE A 15 -26.14 9.66 -14.21
N ILE A 16 -26.84 8.85 -15.00
CA ILE A 16 -27.55 7.67 -14.51
C ILE A 16 -26.54 6.66 -13.93
N LEU A 17 -25.40 6.48 -14.60
CA LEU A 17 -24.33 5.60 -14.10
C LEU A 17 -23.76 6.10 -12.77
N LEU A 18 -23.51 7.40 -12.62
CA LEU A 18 -23.04 7.99 -11.36
C LEU A 18 -24.07 7.80 -10.24
N ILE A 19 -25.35 8.00 -10.51
CA ILE A 19 -26.43 7.77 -9.54
C ILE A 19 -26.51 6.28 -9.18
N ALA A 20 -26.41 5.38 -10.15
CA ALA A 20 -26.45 3.94 -9.92
C ALA A 20 -25.23 3.42 -9.12
N LEU A 21 -24.09 4.10 -9.25
CA LEU A 21 -22.86 3.76 -8.51
C LEU A 21 -22.71 4.55 -7.21
N ASP A 22 -23.59 5.50 -6.93
CA ASP A 22 -23.49 6.43 -5.80
C ASP A 22 -23.35 5.68 -4.48
N TRP A 23 -24.19 4.68 -4.23
CA TRP A 23 -24.16 3.87 -3.05
C TRP A 23 -22.81 3.11 -2.91
N PHE A 24 -22.27 2.58 -4.02
CA PHE A 24 -20.98 1.88 -4.00
C PHE A 24 -19.80 2.83 -3.80
N ILE A 25 -19.84 4.01 -4.44
CA ILE A 25 -18.75 5.01 -4.35
C ILE A 25 -18.71 5.66 -2.98
N ASN A 26 -19.84 5.80 -2.32
CA ASN A 26 -19.97 6.46 -1.01
C ASN A 26 -20.05 5.48 0.17
N ASP A 27 -19.97 4.18 -0.07
CA ASP A 27 -19.93 3.18 0.98
C ASP A 27 -18.57 3.25 1.71
N THR A 28 -18.62 3.66 2.98
CA THR A 28 -17.43 3.86 3.82
C THR A 28 -16.84 2.55 4.35
N ASP A 29 -17.58 1.45 4.26
CA ASP A 29 -17.11 0.14 4.71
C ASP A 29 -16.23 -0.55 3.65
N LEU A 30 -16.29 -0.08 2.41
CA LEU A 30 -15.57 -0.65 1.27
C LEU A 30 -14.27 0.10 0.91
N VAL A 31 -13.83 1.07 1.71
CA VAL A 31 -12.71 1.97 1.37
C VAL A 31 -11.33 1.30 1.44
N ILE A 32 -11.22 0.12 2.06
CA ILE A 32 -9.97 -0.62 2.25
C ILE A 32 -9.89 -1.81 1.27
N GLY A 33 -8.67 -2.16 0.87
CA GLY A 33 -8.39 -3.30 0.02
C GLY A 33 -8.76 -3.11 -1.43
N ILE A 34 -9.03 -4.22 -2.11
CA ILE A 34 -9.39 -4.23 -3.53
C ILE A 34 -10.71 -3.50 -3.81
N THR A 35 -11.63 -3.52 -2.84
CA THR A 35 -12.92 -2.80 -2.92
C THR A 35 -12.71 -1.29 -2.90
N GLY A 36 -11.83 -0.78 -2.04
CA GLY A 36 -11.47 0.63 -2.01
C GLY A 36 -10.79 1.08 -3.30
N PHE A 37 -9.92 0.25 -3.87
CA PHE A 37 -9.35 0.52 -5.19
C PHE A 37 -10.43 0.53 -6.27
N ALA A 38 -11.35 -0.44 -6.27
CA ALA A 38 -12.46 -0.50 -7.22
C ALA A 38 -13.37 0.74 -7.12
N GLN A 39 -13.64 1.25 -5.91
CA GLN A 39 -14.38 2.51 -5.73
C GLN A 39 -13.66 3.71 -6.40
N LYS A 40 -12.35 3.84 -6.18
CA LYS A 40 -11.57 4.92 -6.81
C LYS A 40 -11.55 4.77 -8.35
N VAL A 41 -11.45 3.54 -8.86
CA VAL A 41 -11.54 3.24 -10.30
C VAL A 41 -12.93 3.60 -10.83
N ALA A 42 -14.00 3.18 -10.17
CA ALA A 42 -15.38 3.44 -10.57
C ALA A 42 -15.67 4.95 -10.67
N PHE A 43 -15.32 5.70 -9.61
CA PHE A 43 -15.50 7.14 -9.58
C PHE A 43 -14.73 7.86 -10.70
N ARG A 44 -13.43 7.57 -10.84
CA ARG A 44 -12.57 8.22 -11.84
C ARG A 44 -12.95 7.83 -13.28
N SER A 45 -13.39 6.58 -13.49
CA SER A 45 -13.87 6.11 -14.78
C SER A 45 -15.17 6.79 -15.18
N ALA A 46 -16.13 6.93 -14.26
CA ALA A 46 -17.39 7.64 -14.50
C ALA A 46 -17.15 9.13 -14.81
N LEU A 47 -16.24 9.77 -14.04
CA LEU A 47 -15.83 11.15 -14.31
C LEU A 47 -15.18 11.28 -15.70
N SER A 48 -14.26 10.37 -16.05
CA SER A 48 -13.58 10.38 -17.35
C SER A 48 -14.56 10.18 -18.50
N LEU A 49 -15.56 9.31 -18.33
CA LEU A 49 -16.63 9.10 -19.32
C LEU A 49 -17.47 10.36 -19.53
N ALA A 50 -17.87 11.04 -18.45
CA ALA A 50 -18.62 12.29 -18.52
C ALA A 50 -17.82 13.37 -19.28
N VAL A 51 -16.53 13.53 -18.95
CA VAL A 51 -15.65 14.49 -19.62
C VAL A 51 -15.42 14.12 -21.08
N LEU A 52 -15.28 12.83 -21.41
CA LEU A 52 -15.14 12.35 -22.79
C LEU A 52 -16.36 12.72 -23.63
N ILE A 53 -17.54 12.59 -23.08
CA ILE A 53 -18.80 12.98 -23.76
C ILE A 53 -18.81 14.50 -24.05
N ILE A 54 -18.39 15.32 -23.09
CA ILE A 54 -18.26 16.76 -23.28
C ILE A 54 -17.27 17.05 -24.42
N ALA A 55 -16.13 16.37 -24.45
CA ALA A 55 -15.15 16.52 -25.51
C ALA A 55 -15.71 16.16 -26.90
N ILE A 56 -16.47 15.07 -26.99
CA ILE A 56 -17.15 14.67 -28.24
C ILE A 56 -18.16 15.72 -28.67
N VAL A 57 -18.97 16.26 -27.77
CA VAL A 57 -19.93 17.34 -28.08
C VAL A 57 -19.20 18.58 -28.58
N CYS A 58 -18.09 18.97 -27.95
CA CYS A 58 -17.26 20.07 -28.40
C CYS A 58 -16.70 19.83 -29.81
N LEU A 59 -16.21 18.61 -30.07
CA LEU A 59 -15.68 18.20 -31.37
C LEU A 59 -16.76 18.26 -32.47
N VAL A 60 -17.95 17.73 -32.23
CA VAL A 60 -19.08 17.76 -33.15
C VAL A 60 -19.47 19.19 -33.43
N LYS A 61 -19.60 20.05 -32.41
CA LYS A 61 -19.90 21.47 -32.60
C LYS A 61 -18.81 22.20 -33.37
N PHE A 62 -17.56 21.85 -33.20
CA PHE A 62 -16.44 22.39 -33.96
C PHE A 62 -16.61 22.14 -35.47
N PHE A 63 -16.98 20.91 -35.86
CA PHE A 63 -17.22 20.57 -37.27
C PHE A 63 -18.48 21.18 -37.88
N LEU A 64 -19.51 21.42 -37.05
CA LEU A 64 -20.78 21.97 -37.49
C LEU A 64 -20.84 23.51 -37.41
N SER A 65 -19.89 24.17 -36.79
CA SER A 65 -19.88 25.62 -36.58
C SER A 65 -19.34 26.35 -37.79
N GLU A 66 -19.96 27.54 -38.10
CA GLU A 66 -19.35 28.52 -39.02
C GLU A 66 -17.93 28.90 -38.48
N LYS A 67 -16.95 28.86 -39.40
CA LYS A 67 -15.48 28.96 -39.09
C LYS A 67 -15.07 30.36 -38.61
N ARG A 68 -15.59 30.85 -37.51
CA ARG A 68 -15.07 32.06 -36.84
C ARG A 68 -13.90 31.65 -35.93
N ILE A 69 -12.74 32.30 -36.13
CA ILE A 69 -11.47 31.99 -35.41
C ILE A 69 -11.66 31.90 -33.89
N ARG A 70 -12.49 32.77 -33.29
CA ARG A 70 -12.80 32.75 -31.86
C ARG A 70 -13.43 31.41 -31.40
N HIS A 71 -14.32 30.85 -32.17
CA HIS A 71 -15.00 29.57 -31.85
C HIS A 71 -14.02 28.38 -31.98
N ILE A 72 -13.15 28.45 -32.98
CA ILE A 72 -12.11 27.44 -33.22
C ILE A 72 -11.19 27.34 -32.00
N ILE A 73 -10.64 28.49 -31.52
CA ILE A 73 -9.78 28.52 -30.34
C ILE A 73 -10.49 27.99 -29.10
N GLY A 74 -11.77 28.35 -28.88
CA GLY A 74 -12.56 27.90 -27.74
C GLY A 74 -12.77 26.37 -27.73
N TYR A 75 -13.05 25.78 -28.89
CA TYR A 75 -13.24 24.32 -28.99
C TYR A 75 -11.93 23.56 -28.77
N PHE A 76 -10.80 24.04 -29.32
CA PHE A 76 -9.50 23.44 -29.07
C PHE A 76 -9.09 23.51 -27.58
N ALA A 77 -9.30 24.65 -26.95
CA ALA A 77 -9.06 24.82 -25.53
C ALA A 77 -9.94 23.88 -24.68
N GLY A 78 -11.22 23.73 -25.05
CA GLY A 78 -12.14 22.80 -24.39
C GLY A 78 -11.70 21.34 -24.52
N ILE A 79 -11.34 20.90 -25.72
CA ILE A 79 -10.85 19.51 -25.96
C ILE A 79 -9.55 19.26 -25.19
N PHE A 80 -8.61 20.21 -25.21
CA PHE A 80 -7.36 20.10 -24.47
C PHE A 80 -7.60 19.99 -22.95
N LEU A 81 -8.51 20.82 -22.41
CA LEU A 81 -8.89 20.75 -21.01
C LEU A 81 -9.52 19.39 -20.65
N CYS A 82 -10.42 18.87 -21.49
CA CYS A 82 -11.01 17.55 -21.30
C CYS A 82 -9.94 16.45 -21.30
N ALA A 83 -8.99 16.49 -22.23
CA ALA A 83 -7.90 15.54 -22.30
C ALA A 83 -7.01 15.59 -21.04
N ALA A 84 -6.72 16.79 -20.54
CA ALA A 84 -5.96 16.98 -19.30
C ALA A 84 -6.71 16.38 -18.10
N VAL A 85 -8.01 16.64 -17.95
CA VAL A 85 -8.83 16.07 -16.85
C VAL A 85 -8.82 14.55 -16.89
N ILE A 86 -9.03 13.95 -18.07
CA ILE A 86 -9.01 12.48 -18.23
C ILE A 86 -7.62 11.93 -17.87
N PHE A 87 -6.55 12.57 -18.34
CA PHE A 87 -5.18 12.17 -18.05
C PHE A 87 -4.91 12.15 -16.53
N PHE A 88 -5.24 13.22 -15.82
CA PHE A 88 -5.04 13.31 -14.37
C PHE A 88 -5.96 12.36 -13.58
N ALA A 89 -7.14 12.06 -14.09
CA ALA A 89 -8.04 11.10 -13.46
C ALA A 89 -7.55 9.66 -13.60
N VAL A 90 -7.05 9.27 -14.77
CA VAL A 90 -6.67 7.87 -15.08
C VAL A 90 -5.24 7.55 -14.62
N ARG A 91 -4.34 8.53 -14.69
CA ARG A 91 -2.91 8.33 -14.38
C ARG A 91 -2.63 7.61 -13.07
N PRO A 92 -3.21 7.98 -11.90
CA PRO A 92 -2.91 7.30 -10.64
C PRO A 92 -3.36 5.84 -10.64
N ILE A 93 -4.45 5.51 -11.34
CA ILE A 93 -4.94 4.12 -11.46
C ILE A 93 -3.94 3.27 -12.24
N VAL A 94 -3.47 3.79 -13.38
CA VAL A 94 -2.49 3.08 -14.23
C VAL A 94 -1.16 2.91 -13.51
N LEU A 95 -0.73 3.94 -12.75
CA LEU A 95 0.51 3.88 -11.99
C LEU A 95 0.44 2.93 -10.79
N ASP A 96 -0.77 2.68 -10.23
CA ASP A 96 -0.95 1.72 -9.14
C ASP A 96 -1.13 0.28 -9.63
N ALA A 97 -1.38 0.05 -10.92
CA ALA A 97 -1.56 -1.31 -11.45
C ALA A 97 -0.41 -2.28 -11.12
N PRO A 98 0.88 -1.89 -11.23
CA PRO A 98 2.00 -2.75 -10.82
C PRO A 98 2.07 -3.02 -9.31
N TYR A 99 1.48 -2.15 -8.49
CA TYR A 99 1.50 -2.27 -7.03
C TYR A 99 0.33 -3.09 -6.46
N LEU A 100 -0.59 -3.57 -7.31
CA LEU A 100 -1.69 -4.42 -6.85
C LEU A 100 -1.18 -5.76 -6.28
N ASP A 101 -0.13 -6.31 -6.89
CA ASP A 101 0.49 -7.56 -6.42
C ASP A 101 1.56 -7.31 -5.34
N HIS A 102 2.14 -6.10 -5.30
CA HIS A 102 3.22 -5.72 -4.39
C HIS A 102 2.97 -4.32 -3.81
N PRO A 103 1.97 -4.15 -2.94
CA PRO A 103 1.66 -2.86 -2.33
C PRO A 103 2.79 -2.42 -1.40
N LEU A 104 2.92 -1.10 -1.21
CA LEU A 104 3.95 -0.53 -0.35
C LEU A 104 3.54 -0.62 1.11
N LEU A 105 4.53 -0.87 1.98
CA LEU A 105 4.40 -0.88 3.42
C LEU A 105 4.92 0.45 3.99
N THR A 106 4.25 0.99 4.99
CA THR A 106 4.74 2.14 5.78
C THR A 106 4.28 2.02 7.23
N TYR A 107 5.09 2.58 8.13
CA TYR A 107 4.78 2.68 9.55
C TYR A 107 4.58 4.14 9.92
N LEU A 108 3.49 4.44 10.61
CA LEU A 108 3.17 5.78 11.09
C LEU A 108 3.29 5.80 12.60
N HIS A 109 4.36 6.42 13.11
CA HIS A 109 4.65 6.49 14.54
C HIS A 109 3.86 7.59 15.24
N GLN A 110 3.65 8.71 14.55
CA GLN A 110 2.82 9.81 15.01
C GLN A 110 1.68 9.98 14.02
N PHE A 111 0.54 9.48 14.36
CA PHE A 111 -0.64 9.58 13.51
C PHE A 111 -1.82 10.17 14.27
N ASP A 112 -2.71 10.80 13.52
CA ASP A 112 -3.98 11.30 13.99
C ASP A 112 -5.12 10.59 13.28
N LEU A 113 -6.18 10.37 14.04
CA LEU A 113 -7.43 9.83 13.53
C LEU A 113 -8.42 10.97 13.40
N ASP A 114 -8.76 11.31 12.17
CA ASP A 114 -9.66 12.41 11.84
C ASP A 114 -11.03 11.89 11.40
N ARG A 115 -12.06 12.60 11.81
CA ARG A 115 -13.43 12.38 11.37
C ARG A 115 -13.91 13.59 10.60
N SER A 116 -14.35 13.40 9.36
CA SER A 116 -14.97 14.44 8.56
C SER A 116 -16.46 14.16 8.43
N SER A 117 -17.28 14.91 9.14
CA SER A 117 -18.73 14.85 8.97
C SER A 117 -19.13 15.45 7.62
N GLY A 118 -19.85 14.70 6.81
CA GLY A 118 -20.43 15.20 5.57
C GLY A 118 -21.45 16.31 5.83
N THR A 119 -21.62 17.18 4.87
CA THR A 119 -22.71 18.18 4.89
C THR A 119 -23.96 17.61 4.21
N GLY A 120 -25.10 17.72 4.88
CA GLY A 120 -26.36 17.14 4.38
C GLY A 120 -26.37 15.62 4.52
N ASP A 121 -26.78 14.92 3.44
CA ASP A 121 -26.89 13.45 3.41
C ASP A 121 -25.54 12.74 3.06
N ALA A 122 -24.43 13.50 2.99
CA ALA A 122 -23.13 12.90 2.70
C ALA A 122 -22.64 12.06 3.89
N PRO A 123 -22.08 10.85 3.66
CA PRO A 123 -21.61 10.00 4.73
C PRO A 123 -20.44 10.62 5.48
N THR A 124 -20.31 10.28 6.75
CA THR A 124 -19.14 10.61 7.55
C THR A 124 -17.96 9.79 7.02
N ARG A 125 -16.81 10.41 6.89
CA ARG A 125 -15.57 9.75 6.43
C ARG A 125 -14.52 9.82 7.52
N TYR A 126 -13.75 8.76 7.64
CA TYR A 126 -12.71 8.59 8.64
C TYR A 126 -11.35 8.52 7.97
N TYR A 127 -10.35 9.14 8.56
CA TYR A 127 -9.01 9.25 8.01
C TYR A 127 -7.95 8.92 9.05
N LEU A 128 -6.97 8.16 8.61
CA LEU A 128 -5.70 7.99 9.29
C LEU A 128 -4.68 8.93 8.64
N ARG A 129 -4.14 9.88 9.40
CA ARG A 129 -3.13 10.82 8.92
C ARG A 129 -1.88 10.73 9.77
N GLY A 130 -0.72 10.64 9.14
CA GLY A 130 0.52 10.52 9.89
C GLY A 130 1.73 10.82 9.02
N ARG A 131 2.90 10.65 9.64
CA ARG A 131 4.18 10.73 8.95
C ARG A 131 4.90 9.40 9.09
N ASP A 132 5.57 9.00 8.00
CA ASP A 132 6.51 7.89 8.04
C ASP A 132 7.86 8.34 8.66
N ALA A 133 8.78 7.40 8.76
CA ALA A 133 10.10 7.66 9.33
C ALA A 133 10.92 8.71 8.54
N GLU A 134 10.70 8.82 7.24
CA GLU A 134 11.31 9.81 6.37
C GLU A 134 10.64 11.19 6.47
N GLY A 135 9.59 11.31 7.28
CA GLY A 135 8.83 12.54 7.49
C GLY A 135 7.80 12.85 6.40
N LYS A 136 7.59 11.92 5.45
CA LYS A 136 6.59 12.05 4.40
C LYS A 136 5.19 11.89 4.99
N LYS A 137 4.31 12.80 4.61
CA LYS A 137 2.91 12.79 5.07
C LYS A 137 2.09 11.77 4.28
N HIS A 138 1.32 11.00 5.03
CA HIS A 138 0.33 10.07 4.51
C HIS A 138 -1.06 10.44 5.02
N SER A 139 -2.06 10.17 4.19
CA SER A 139 -3.48 10.32 4.56
C SER A 139 -4.25 9.21 3.86
N PHE A 140 -4.82 8.32 4.66
CA PHE A 140 -5.59 7.17 4.21
C PHE A 140 -7.03 7.31 4.68
N GLU A 141 -7.97 6.99 3.82
CA GLU A 141 -9.36 6.81 4.18
C GLU A 141 -9.52 5.42 4.81
N ILE A 142 -10.17 5.34 5.98
CA ILE A 142 -10.35 4.10 6.74
C ILE A 142 -11.82 3.88 7.05
N THR A 143 -12.18 2.66 7.45
CA THR A 143 -13.53 2.33 7.89
C THR A 143 -13.79 2.87 9.31
N GLU A 144 -15.08 3.00 9.69
CA GLU A 144 -15.48 3.39 11.04
C GLU A 144 -14.92 2.43 12.09
N ASP A 145 -15.01 1.12 11.82
CA ASP A 145 -14.49 0.09 12.76
C ASP A 145 -12.98 0.27 13.03
N ARG A 146 -12.18 0.58 11.99
CA ARG A 146 -10.75 0.82 12.15
C ARG A 146 -10.44 2.14 12.85
N TYR A 147 -11.28 3.13 12.67
CA TYR A 147 -11.19 4.38 13.39
C TYR A 147 -11.45 4.17 14.90
N ASP A 148 -12.54 3.48 15.25
CA ASP A 148 -12.92 3.22 16.64
C ASP A 148 -11.88 2.32 17.33
N GLU A 149 -11.38 1.28 16.66
CA GLU A 149 -10.28 0.44 17.13
C GLU A 149 -9.03 1.27 17.47
N GLY A 150 -8.63 2.16 16.57
CA GLY A 150 -7.47 3.03 16.78
C GLY A 150 -7.63 4.02 17.91
N ILE A 151 -8.84 4.59 18.10
CA ILE A 151 -9.16 5.48 19.23
C ILE A 151 -9.08 4.72 20.55
N GLN A 152 -9.66 3.52 20.62
CA GLN A 152 -9.64 2.70 21.82
C GLN A 152 -8.21 2.33 22.19
N LEU A 153 -7.43 1.78 21.26
CA LEU A 153 -6.05 1.34 21.53
C LEU A 153 -5.15 2.51 21.94
N ARG A 154 -5.29 3.68 21.29
CA ARG A 154 -4.52 4.90 21.62
C ARG A 154 -4.83 5.44 23.01
N GLY A 155 -6.03 5.19 23.54
CA GLY A 155 -6.40 5.55 24.91
C GLY A 155 -5.76 4.66 25.96
N GLU A 156 -5.33 3.47 25.61
CA GLU A 156 -4.78 2.46 26.52
C GLU A 156 -3.25 2.33 26.42
N LYS A 157 -2.67 2.55 25.24
CA LYS A 157 -1.28 2.25 24.94
C LYS A 157 -0.70 3.21 23.90
N ASP A 158 0.61 3.33 23.87
CA ASP A 158 1.31 3.91 22.75
C ASP A 158 1.27 2.91 21.57
N ILE A 159 0.78 3.37 20.43
CA ILE A 159 0.59 2.54 19.24
C ILE A 159 1.18 3.18 18.00
N ILE A 160 1.61 2.32 17.09
CA ILE A 160 2.01 2.65 15.72
C ILE A 160 1.02 2.05 14.73
N ALA A 161 0.83 2.71 13.59
CA ALA A 161 -0.03 2.20 12.55
C ALA A 161 0.81 1.64 11.41
N LYS A 162 0.72 0.32 11.19
CA LYS A 162 1.31 -0.38 10.05
C LYS A 162 0.30 -0.36 8.90
N ALA A 163 0.64 0.38 7.85
CA ALA A 163 -0.22 0.59 6.70
C ALA A 163 0.39 0.00 5.43
N VAL A 164 -0.34 -0.89 4.76
CA VAL A 164 -0.02 -1.38 3.42
C VAL A 164 -0.91 -0.66 2.44
N TYR A 165 -0.35 -0.01 1.42
CA TYR A 165 -1.10 0.93 0.59
C TYR A 165 -0.62 1.00 -0.86
N LEU A 166 -1.47 1.58 -1.73
CA LEU A 166 -1.17 1.90 -3.11
C LEU A 166 -0.68 3.36 -3.22
N PRO A 167 0.54 3.60 -3.75
CA PRO A 167 1.23 4.90 -3.59
C PRO A 167 0.58 6.07 -4.35
N HIS A 168 -0.13 5.84 -5.44
CA HIS A 168 -0.66 6.90 -6.30
C HIS A 168 -2.14 7.21 -6.06
N THR A 169 -2.92 6.22 -5.63
CA THR A 169 -4.33 6.41 -5.24
C THR A 169 -4.50 6.63 -3.76
N SER A 170 -3.47 6.34 -2.95
CA SER A 170 -3.50 6.34 -1.47
C SER A 170 -4.60 5.42 -0.91
N VAL A 171 -4.91 4.34 -1.62
CA VAL A 171 -5.84 3.32 -1.13
C VAL A 171 -5.11 2.43 -0.16
N LEU A 172 -5.67 2.31 1.03
CA LEU A 172 -5.17 1.41 2.06
C LEU A 172 -5.57 -0.03 1.71
N VAL A 173 -4.60 -0.94 1.67
CA VAL A 173 -4.83 -2.37 1.42
C VAL A 173 -5.10 -3.09 2.74
N THR A 174 -4.24 -2.87 3.74
CA THR A 174 -4.41 -3.37 5.10
C THR A 174 -3.95 -2.34 6.11
N LEU A 175 -4.55 -2.37 7.30
CA LEU A 175 -4.16 -1.56 8.45
C LEU A 175 -4.09 -2.46 9.68
N GLU A 176 -2.99 -2.37 10.40
CA GLU A 176 -2.80 -3.01 11.70
C GLU A 176 -2.30 -1.94 12.68
N TYR A 177 -2.86 -1.93 13.89
CA TYR A 177 -2.32 -1.16 14.99
C TYR A 177 -1.45 -2.06 15.85
N LEU A 178 -0.20 -1.65 16.03
CA LEU A 178 0.80 -2.38 16.80
C LEU A 178 1.12 -1.59 18.06
N GLU A 179 1.36 -2.28 19.16
CA GLU A 179 1.82 -1.66 20.39
C GLU A 179 3.27 -1.21 20.20
N ASP A 180 3.55 0.06 20.54
CA ASP A 180 4.91 0.60 20.55
C ASP A 180 5.52 0.28 21.92
N LEU A 181 6.12 -0.92 22.04
CA LEU A 181 6.57 -1.46 23.33
C LEU A 181 7.70 -0.66 23.98
N ASP A 182 8.50 0.09 23.20
CA ASP A 182 9.73 0.70 23.71
C ASP A 182 9.84 2.21 23.42
N GLY A 183 8.90 2.82 22.71
CA GLY A 183 9.08 4.16 22.12
C GLY A 183 10.18 4.20 21.04
N SER A 184 10.82 3.05 20.80
CA SER A 184 11.87 2.83 19.80
C SER A 184 11.35 2.23 18.48
N GLY A 185 10.03 2.13 18.35
CA GLY A 185 9.36 1.56 17.17
C GLY A 185 9.81 2.16 15.82
N ARG A 186 10.56 3.25 15.87
CA ARG A 186 11.26 3.82 14.72
C ARG A 186 12.37 2.93 14.18
N GLU A 187 13.12 2.29 15.08
CA GLU A 187 14.32 1.52 14.70
C GLU A 187 13.97 0.07 14.35
N MET A 188 12.97 -0.50 15.03
CA MET A 188 12.61 -1.91 14.88
C MET A 188 11.92 -2.26 13.56
N TYR A 189 11.33 -1.28 12.86
CA TYR A 189 10.50 -1.55 11.67
C TYR A 189 10.98 -0.83 10.40
N LEU A 190 12.09 -0.10 10.46
CA LEU A 190 12.69 0.46 9.25
C LEU A 190 13.40 -0.65 8.48
N PRO A 191 13.06 -0.84 7.20
CA PRO A 191 13.88 -1.72 6.36
C PRO A 191 15.30 -1.19 6.32
N ASN A 192 16.26 -2.03 6.70
CA ASN A 192 17.66 -1.69 6.52
C ASN A 192 17.91 -1.39 5.02
N PRO A 193 18.61 -0.28 4.68
CA PRO A 193 18.93 0.05 3.29
C PRO A 193 19.67 -1.06 2.54
N GLU A 194 20.34 -1.95 3.27
CA GLU A 194 21.06 -3.11 2.72
C GLU A 194 20.11 -4.29 2.42
N LEU A 195 18.86 -4.25 2.92
CA LEU A 195 17.89 -5.29 2.64
C LEU A 195 17.46 -5.20 1.16
N PRO A 196 17.73 -6.22 0.35
CA PRO A 196 17.32 -6.21 -1.06
C PRO A 196 15.79 -6.11 -1.21
N ASN A 197 15.34 -5.34 -2.18
CA ASN A 197 13.90 -5.14 -2.45
C ASN A 197 13.23 -6.33 -3.17
N ASN A 198 13.98 -7.38 -3.49
CA ASN A 198 13.49 -8.57 -4.18
C ASN A 198 13.37 -9.75 -3.20
N TRP A 199 12.22 -10.39 -3.19
CA TRP A 199 11.90 -11.52 -2.31
C TRP A 199 12.77 -12.77 -2.56
N ASP A 200 13.33 -12.91 -3.76
CA ASP A 200 14.19 -14.01 -4.19
C ASP A 200 15.66 -13.84 -3.75
N SER A 201 15.97 -12.76 -3.05
CA SER A 201 17.30 -12.54 -2.46
C SER A 201 17.57 -13.47 -1.27
N PHE A 202 16.53 -14.12 -0.70
CA PHE A 202 16.61 -14.88 0.55
C PHE A 202 17.23 -14.10 1.72
N ALA A 203 17.12 -12.77 1.67
CA ALA A 203 17.60 -11.91 2.73
C ALA A 203 16.48 -11.65 3.74
N ILE A 204 16.84 -11.70 5.03
CA ILE A 204 15.96 -11.36 6.15
C ILE A 204 16.62 -10.29 6.99
N GLN A 205 15.81 -9.40 7.54
CA GLN A 205 16.26 -8.45 8.55
C GLN A 205 15.80 -8.91 9.93
N ILE A 206 16.72 -8.92 10.88
CA ILE A 206 16.44 -9.16 12.31
C ILE A 206 17.05 -7.99 13.05
N ASP A 207 16.23 -7.16 13.69
CA ASP A 207 16.60 -5.83 14.20
C ASP A 207 17.24 -4.97 13.10
N ASP A 208 18.48 -4.53 13.29
CA ASP A 208 19.21 -3.69 12.33
C ASP A 208 20.08 -4.49 11.37
N ASP A 209 20.21 -5.79 11.58
CA ASP A 209 21.12 -6.66 10.83
C ASP A 209 20.41 -7.37 9.69
N VAL A 210 21.06 -7.46 8.53
CA VAL A 210 20.57 -8.18 7.35
C VAL A 210 21.36 -9.48 7.18
N TYR A 211 20.62 -10.59 7.10
CA TYR A 211 21.19 -11.93 6.89
C TYR A 211 20.73 -12.47 5.54
N THR A 212 21.66 -12.90 4.70
CA THR A 212 21.32 -13.63 3.45
C THR A 212 21.38 -15.13 3.72
N ILE A 213 20.24 -15.80 3.66
CA ILE A 213 20.12 -17.21 3.99
C ILE A 213 20.45 -18.07 2.75
N PRO A 214 21.30 -19.10 2.89
CA PRO A 214 21.98 -19.56 4.11
C PRO A 214 23.17 -18.68 4.47
N CYS A 215 23.35 -18.40 5.77
CA CYS A 215 24.48 -17.68 6.32
C CYS A 215 25.24 -18.54 7.33
N ARG A 216 26.36 -18.04 7.83
CA ARG A 216 27.17 -18.73 8.85
C ARG A 216 26.59 -18.44 10.23
N LEU A 217 26.69 -19.39 11.14
CA LEU A 217 26.35 -19.17 12.56
C LEU A 217 27.16 -18.02 13.15
N SER A 218 28.45 -17.88 12.75
CA SER A 218 29.29 -16.76 13.16
C SER A 218 28.67 -15.38 12.88
N ASP A 219 27.92 -15.24 11.80
CA ASP A 219 27.32 -13.97 11.42
C ASP A 219 26.29 -13.50 12.47
N PHE A 220 25.56 -14.45 13.07
CA PHE A 220 24.67 -14.16 14.19
C PHE A 220 25.46 -13.83 15.47
N LEU A 221 26.53 -14.60 15.78
CA LEU A 221 27.31 -14.40 17.00
C LEU A 221 28.06 -13.06 16.97
N GLU A 222 28.56 -12.62 15.81
CA GLU A 222 29.23 -11.33 15.62
C GLU A 222 28.26 -10.15 15.80
N ASN A 223 26.96 -10.36 15.52
CA ASN A 223 25.89 -9.38 15.68
C ASN A 223 25.21 -9.45 17.07
N GLY A 224 25.88 -10.01 18.07
CA GLY A 224 25.42 -9.96 19.45
C GLY A 224 24.47 -11.07 19.88
N TRP A 225 24.19 -12.03 19.00
CA TRP A 225 23.44 -13.23 19.39
C TRP A 225 24.31 -14.18 20.17
N SER A 226 23.74 -14.86 21.15
CA SER A 226 24.40 -15.89 21.96
C SER A 226 23.59 -17.16 21.97
N LEU A 227 24.22 -18.31 22.11
CA LEU A 227 23.53 -19.59 22.30
C LEU A 227 22.82 -19.57 23.66
N SER A 228 21.51 -19.80 23.67
CA SER A 228 20.75 -19.95 24.92
C SER A 228 20.99 -21.29 25.58
N GLU A 229 21.27 -22.33 24.77
CA GLU A 229 21.62 -23.67 25.25
C GLU A 229 22.66 -24.28 24.30
N GLY A 230 23.68 -24.91 24.86
CA GLY A 230 24.71 -25.65 24.14
C GLY A 230 26.08 -25.00 24.15
N ASP A 231 27.09 -25.75 23.68
CA ASP A 231 28.44 -25.31 23.53
C ASP A 231 28.67 -24.82 22.09
N PRO A 232 29.07 -23.56 21.87
CA PRO A 232 29.36 -23.04 20.53
C PRO A 232 30.48 -23.79 19.83
N ASP A 233 31.38 -24.40 20.59
CA ASP A 233 32.50 -25.19 20.09
C ASP A 233 32.13 -26.66 19.84
N SER A 234 30.87 -27.06 20.12
CA SER A 234 30.41 -28.42 19.84
C SER A 234 30.37 -28.68 18.35
N ARG A 235 31.17 -29.64 17.88
CA ARG A 235 31.27 -29.97 16.47
C ARG A 235 30.10 -30.82 16.01
N LEU A 236 29.53 -30.49 14.85
CA LEU A 236 28.64 -31.39 14.11
C LEU A 236 29.52 -32.44 13.39
N ALA A 237 29.06 -33.67 13.35
CA ALA A 237 29.72 -34.72 12.57
C ALA A 237 29.89 -34.30 11.11
N GLY A 238 30.94 -34.69 10.45
CA GLY A 238 31.15 -34.42 9.03
C GLY A 238 30.08 -35.11 8.15
N ALA A 239 29.88 -34.59 6.96
CA ALA A 239 28.94 -35.12 5.99
C ALA A 239 29.45 -36.38 5.28
N ASP A 240 29.64 -37.47 6.02
CA ASP A 240 30.07 -38.78 5.46
C ASP A 240 28.93 -39.55 4.79
N GLN A 241 27.77 -38.94 4.57
CA GLN A 241 26.57 -39.63 4.05
C GLN A 241 26.40 -39.42 2.53
N PRO A 242 26.13 -40.48 1.77
CA PRO A 242 25.82 -40.36 0.35
C PRO A 242 24.44 -39.74 0.18
N TYR A 243 24.36 -38.60 -0.46
CA TYR A 243 23.17 -37.92 -0.97
C TYR A 243 21.96 -37.77 -0.02
N GLY A 244 21.82 -36.62 0.61
CA GLY A 244 20.53 -36.09 1.03
C GLY A 244 20.35 -35.77 2.51
N GLU A 245 21.17 -36.26 3.42
CA GLU A 245 21.04 -35.94 4.85
C GLU A 245 22.33 -35.32 5.37
N PHE A 246 22.41 -34.00 5.28
CA PHE A 246 23.47 -33.29 6.01
C PHE A 246 23.18 -33.38 7.51
N PRO A 247 24.21 -33.70 8.36
CA PRO A 247 24.07 -33.59 9.80
C PRO A 247 23.60 -32.19 10.15
N ASN A 248 22.48 -32.11 10.86
CA ASN A 248 21.91 -30.84 11.27
C ASN A 248 21.67 -30.81 12.77
N ARG A 249 21.57 -29.62 13.29
CA ARG A 249 21.25 -29.38 14.70
C ARG A 249 20.42 -28.11 14.78
N GLU A 250 19.34 -28.18 15.54
CA GLU A 250 18.57 -27.00 15.92
C GLU A 250 19.24 -26.33 17.10
N LEU A 251 19.46 -25.01 16.99
CA LEU A 251 20.05 -24.18 18.02
C LEU A 251 19.09 -23.04 18.35
N SER A 252 19.01 -22.70 19.61
CA SER A 252 18.27 -21.51 20.07
C SER A 252 19.28 -20.41 20.39
N LEU A 253 19.09 -19.25 19.76
CA LEU A 253 19.90 -18.06 19.96
C LEU A 253 19.06 -17.01 20.68
N THR A 254 19.70 -16.27 21.59
CA THR A 254 19.12 -15.12 22.28
C THR A 254 20.04 -13.92 22.15
N ASN A 255 19.47 -12.72 22.13
CA ASN A 255 20.24 -11.47 22.16
C ASN A 255 20.05 -10.74 23.49
N ASP A 256 20.71 -9.60 23.65
CA ASP A 256 20.64 -8.74 24.83
C ASP A 256 19.27 -8.10 25.06
N LYS A 257 18.39 -8.11 24.04
CA LYS A 257 16.99 -7.65 24.10
C LYS A 257 16.00 -8.74 24.51
N GLU A 258 16.50 -9.91 24.96
CA GLU A 258 15.70 -11.09 25.32
C GLU A 258 14.89 -11.68 24.16
N GLN A 259 15.23 -11.33 22.92
CA GLN A 259 14.62 -11.95 21.73
C GLN A 259 15.24 -13.35 21.54
N SER A 260 14.44 -14.27 21.02
CA SER A 260 14.87 -15.66 20.78
C SER A 260 14.54 -16.09 19.35
N ILE A 261 15.51 -16.71 18.69
CA ILE A 261 15.34 -17.32 17.37
C ILE A 261 15.82 -18.77 17.39
N SER A 262 15.14 -19.61 16.62
CA SER A 262 15.58 -20.99 16.38
C SER A 262 16.20 -21.08 15.00
N VAL A 263 17.41 -21.59 14.92
CA VAL A 263 18.17 -21.76 13.67
C VAL A 263 18.57 -23.23 13.51
N THR A 264 18.43 -23.74 12.28
CA THR A 264 18.93 -25.08 11.95
C THR A 264 20.28 -24.94 11.26
N VAL A 265 21.31 -25.47 11.88
CA VAL A 265 22.69 -25.46 11.37
C VAL A 265 23.00 -26.76 10.66
N TYR A 266 23.59 -26.69 9.49
CA TYR A 266 24.01 -27.82 8.69
C TYR A 266 25.54 -27.81 8.56
N ASN A 267 26.16 -28.97 8.76
CA ASN A 267 27.56 -29.12 8.39
C ASN A 267 27.65 -29.53 6.90
N THR A 268 28.13 -28.64 6.06
CA THR A 268 28.32 -28.85 4.63
C THR A 268 29.74 -29.30 4.27
N SER A 269 30.64 -29.40 5.28
CA SER A 269 32.02 -29.85 5.07
C SER A 269 32.14 -31.39 5.20
N GLU A 270 33.08 -31.98 4.47
CA GLU A 270 33.44 -33.41 4.58
C GLU A 270 34.20 -33.73 5.89
N SER A 271 34.58 -32.73 6.66
CA SER A 271 35.27 -32.85 7.91
C SER A 271 34.51 -32.23 9.07
N SER A 272 34.57 -32.85 10.25
CA SER A 272 34.04 -32.34 11.51
C SER A 272 34.92 -31.25 12.10
#